data_fffe11bb65a0a446b29a944d22902fd2
#
_entry.id   fffe11bb65a0a446b29a944d22902fd2
#
_cell.length_a   1.000
_cell.length_b   1.000
_cell.length_c   1.000
_cell.angle_alpha   90.00
_cell.angle_beta   90.00
_cell.angle_gamma   90.00
#
_symmetry.space_group_name_H-M   'P 1'
#
loop_
_entity.id
_entity.type
_entity.pdbx_description
1 polymer ?
#
loop_
_entity_poly.entity_id
_entity_poly.type
_entity_poly.pdbx_seq_one_letter_code
_entity_poly.pdbx_strand_id
1 'polypeptide(L)'
;MKRLLAYLKPHKWVMTAATVLVLFIIVVELYRPIVIGDAIDDYINGYYAPYIETTADAPGAVPYHDTYLTRDFEAADGQNYDQILLYNNQYYMAENLSSEECDALKNADAATLSSYVNQSATPLTRDDLKDLRHYDFAGILKAAALYLLL
;
A
#
# COMPACT_ATOMS: atom_id res chain seq x y z
N MET A 1 -32.79 -41.98 7.85
CA MET A 1 -32.35 -40.63 8.25
C MET A 1 -32.85 -40.20 9.63
N LYS A 2 -34.09 -40.43 10.04
CA LYS A 2 -34.60 -40.01 11.37
C LYS A 2 -33.84 -40.62 12.58
N ARG A 3 -33.28 -41.84 12.47
CA ARG A 3 -32.49 -42.48 13.57
C ARG A 3 -31.13 -41.84 13.78
N LEU A 4 -30.47 -41.40 12.73
CA LEU A 4 -29.18 -40.67 12.79
C LEU A 4 -29.35 -39.29 13.51
N LEU A 5 -30.42 -38.58 13.24
CA LEU A 5 -30.74 -37.30 13.89
C LEU A 5 -31.05 -37.47 15.39
N ALA A 6 -31.55 -38.63 15.82
CA ALA A 6 -31.80 -38.88 17.23
C ALA A 6 -30.52 -39.04 18.06
N TYR A 7 -29.44 -39.60 17.46
CA TYR A 7 -28.12 -39.68 18.10
C TYR A 7 -27.41 -38.31 18.20
N LEU A 8 -27.76 -37.38 17.34
CA LEU A 8 -27.19 -36.00 17.36
C LEU A 8 -27.81 -35.11 18.46
N LYS A 9 -29.01 -35.45 18.93
CA LYS A 9 -29.71 -34.64 19.94
C LYS A 9 -28.91 -34.37 21.22
N PRO A 10 -28.22 -35.33 21.87
CA PRO A 10 -27.44 -35.07 23.08
C PRO A 10 -26.20 -34.19 22.82
N HIS A 11 -25.65 -34.20 21.60
CA HIS A 11 -24.44 -33.49 21.23
C HIS A 11 -24.68 -32.22 20.43
N LYS A 12 -25.91 -31.69 20.41
CA LYS A 12 -26.29 -30.50 19.63
C LYS A 12 -25.37 -29.29 19.86
N TRP A 13 -24.96 -29.04 21.09
CA TRP A 13 -24.09 -27.93 21.43
C TRP A 13 -22.67 -28.10 20.85
N VAL A 14 -22.12 -29.30 20.89
CA VAL A 14 -20.81 -29.60 20.30
C VAL A 14 -20.86 -29.45 18.78
N MET A 15 -21.91 -29.92 18.16
CA MET A 15 -22.13 -29.77 16.71
C MET A 15 -22.30 -28.33 16.30
N THR A 16 -23.09 -27.56 17.05
CA THR A 16 -23.23 -26.12 16.80
C THR A 16 -21.89 -25.40 16.96
N ALA A 17 -21.14 -25.69 18.01
CA ALA A 17 -19.81 -25.11 18.22
C ALA A 17 -18.86 -25.50 17.10
N ALA A 18 -18.84 -26.75 16.66
CA ALA A 18 -18.01 -27.20 15.54
C ALA A 18 -18.40 -26.48 14.22
N THR A 19 -19.69 -26.33 13.95
CA THR A 19 -20.18 -25.61 12.75
C THR A 19 -19.77 -24.15 12.79
N VAL A 20 -19.93 -23.47 13.92
CA VAL A 20 -19.51 -22.06 14.10
C VAL A 20 -18.00 -21.92 13.89
N LEU A 21 -17.20 -22.87 14.43
CA LEU A 21 -15.76 -22.86 14.28
C LEU A 21 -15.32 -23.06 12.84
N VAL A 22 -15.96 -23.98 12.09
CA VAL A 22 -15.72 -24.16 10.66
C VAL A 22 -16.06 -22.93 9.86
N LEU A 23 -17.20 -22.28 10.14
CA LEU A 23 -17.57 -21.03 9.47
C LEU A 23 -16.58 -19.91 9.77
N PHE A 24 -16.09 -19.83 11.00
CA PHE A 24 -15.05 -18.87 11.38
C PHE A 24 -13.74 -19.10 10.60
N ILE A 25 -13.29 -20.36 10.50
CA ILE A 25 -12.10 -20.70 9.70
C ILE A 25 -12.27 -20.28 8.25
N ILE A 26 -13.44 -20.56 7.64
CA ILE A 26 -13.71 -20.16 6.25
C ILE A 26 -13.63 -18.64 6.07
N VAL A 27 -14.19 -17.87 7.00
CA VAL A 27 -14.12 -16.39 6.96
C VAL A 27 -12.67 -15.92 7.04
N VAL A 28 -11.87 -16.49 7.96
CA VAL A 28 -10.44 -16.16 8.10
C VAL A 28 -9.67 -16.49 6.82
N GLU A 29 -9.89 -17.66 6.23
CA GLU A 29 -9.23 -18.05 4.98
C GLU A 29 -9.60 -17.17 3.79
N LEU A 30 -10.83 -16.69 3.72
CA LEU A 30 -11.25 -15.73 2.69
C LEU A 30 -10.65 -14.33 2.91
N TYR A 31 -10.33 -13.96 4.15
CA TYR A 31 -9.78 -12.66 4.46
C TYR A 31 -8.26 -12.57 4.16
N ARG A 32 -7.53 -13.68 4.22
CA ARG A 32 -6.09 -13.72 3.94
C ARG A 32 -5.68 -13.14 2.58
N PRO A 33 -6.29 -13.54 1.45
CA PRO A 33 -5.93 -12.98 0.15
C PRO A 33 -6.25 -11.48 0.03
N ILE A 34 -7.26 -10.98 0.75
CA ILE A 34 -7.59 -9.55 0.79
C ILE A 34 -6.45 -8.78 1.47
N VAL A 35 -6.00 -9.23 2.65
CA VAL A 35 -4.88 -8.58 3.37
C VAL A 35 -3.60 -8.54 2.52
N ILE A 36 -3.32 -9.61 1.77
CA ILE A 36 -2.16 -9.64 0.86
C ILE A 36 -2.37 -8.68 -0.32
N GLY A 37 -3.56 -8.67 -0.92
CA GLY A 37 -3.90 -7.77 -2.01
C GLY A 37 -3.71 -6.30 -1.62
N ASP A 38 -4.33 -5.89 -0.52
CA ASP A 38 -4.20 -4.54 0.02
C ASP A 38 -2.73 -4.19 0.32
N ALA A 39 -1.96 -5.13 0.90
CA ALA A 39 -0.55 -4.89 1.19
C ALA A 39 0.31 -4.72 -0.08
N ILE A 40 -0.02 -5.42 -1.15
CA ILE A 40 0.67 -5.27 -2.45
C ILE A 40 0.27 -3.93 -3.08
N ASP A 41 -1.01 -3.62 -3.10
CA ASP A 41 -1.50 -2.44 -3.79
C ASP A 41 -1.11 -1.13 -3.06
N ASP A 42 -1.25 -1.11 -1.72
CA ASP A 42 -1.00 0.10 -0.93
C ASP A 42 0.49 0.35 -0.67
N TYR A 43 1.29 -0.72 -0.45
CA TYR A 43 2.67 -0.56 0.02
C TYR A 43 3.72 -0.99 -0.99
N ILE A 44 3.49 -2.03 -1.79
CA ILE A 44 4.48 -2.45 -2.79
C ILE A 44 4.33 -1.64 -4.06
N ASN A 45 3.12 -1.55 -4.60
CA ASN A 45 2.78 -0.76 -5.78
C ASN A 45 2.56 0.73 -5.44
N GLY A 46 2.32 1.05 -4.18
CA GLY A 46 2.03 2.40 -3.70
C GLY A 46 3.17 3.42 -3.87
N TYR A 47 4.36 3.00 -4.35
CA TYR A 47 5.44 3.94 -4.64
C TYR A 47 5.06 4.98 -5.71
N TYR A 48 4.09 4.68 -6.58
CA TYR A 48 3.53 5.65 -7.53
C TYR A 48 2.61 6.70 -6.89
N ALA A 49 2.25 6.55 -5.60
CA ALA A 49 1.39 7.53 -4.96
C ALA A 49 2.09 8.89 -4.95
N PRO A 50 1.40 9.95 -5.39
CA PRO A 50 2.00 11.27 -5.40
C PRO A 50 2.25 11.79 -3.99
N TYR A 51 3.27 12.60 -3.87
CA TYR A 51 3.60 13.37 -2.67
C TYR A 51 3.26 14.83 -2.91
N ILE A 52 3.05 15.58 -1.85
CA ILE A 52 2.86 17.04 -1.89
C ILE A 52 3.86 17.67 -0.93
N GLU A 53 4.41 18.82 -1.31
CA GLU A 53 5.25 19.62 -0.43
C GLU A 53 4.44 20.11 0.78
N THR A 54 5.08 20.05 1.95
CA THR A 54 4.46 20.43 3.22
C THR A 54 5.49 21.01 4.19
N THR A 55 5.04 21.35 5.39
CA THR A 55 5.90 21.81 6.47
C THR A 55 6.33 20.65 7.37
N ALA A 56 7.42 20.84 8.13
CA ALA A 56 7.95 19.82 9.05
C ALA A 56 6.94 19.31 10.10
N ASP A 57 5.95 20.13 10.44
CA ASP A 57 4.96 19.84 11.48
C ASP A 57 3.73 19.07 10.94
N ALA A 58 3.64 18.84 9.63
CA ALA A 58 2.50 18.17 9.02
C ALA A 58 2.48 16.66 9.33
N PRO A 59 1.29 16.06 9.48
CA PRO A 59 1.16 14.63 9.68
C PRO A 59 1.81 13.83 8.55
N GLY A 60 2.68 12.88 8.90
CA GLY A 60 3.34 12.03 7.91
C GLY A 60 4.37 12.75 7.03
N ALA A 61 4.82 13.94 7.45
CA ALA A 61 5.88 14.68 6.77
C ALA A 61 7.21 13.91 6.80
N VAL A 62 7.80 13.73 5.64
CA VAL A 62 9.10 13.07 5.44
C VAL A 62 10.08 14.07 4.88
N PRO A 63 11.28 14.21 5.44
CA PRO A 63 12.30 15.10 4.90
C PRO A 63 12.77 14.62 3.53
N TYR A 64 12.86 15.53 2.59
CA TYR A 64 13.43 15.30 1.26
C TYR A 64 14.21 16.55 0.83
N HIS A 65 15.53 16.42 0.75
CA HIS A 65 16.44 17.55 0.53
C HIS A 65 16.16 18.74 1.48
N ASP A 66 15.78 19.89 0.94
CA ASP A 66 15.48 21.10 1.70
C ASP A 66 13.98 21.28 2.00
N THR A 67 13.14 20.30 1.63
CA THR A 67 11.68 20.34 1.77
C THR A 67 11.16 19.15 2.58
N TYR A 68 9.86 19.15 2.87
CA TYR A 68 9.15 18.04 3.48
C TYR A 68 8.04 17.60 2.54
N LEU A 69 7.88 16.30 2.37
CA LEU A 69 6.87 15.68 1.52
C LEU A 69 5.89 14.87 2.35
N THR A 70 4.60 14.91 2.02
CA THR A 70 3.58 14.08 2.64
C THR A 70 2.70 13.43 1.58
N ARG A 71 2.09 12.30 1.94
CA ARG A 71 0.99 11.67 1.19
C ARG A 71 -0.39 12.01 1.76
N ASP A 72 -0.44 12.81 2.83
CA ASP A 72 -1.69 13.26 3.41
C ASP A 72 -2.17 14.53 2.69
N PHE A 73 -3.08 14.33 1.74
CA PHE A 73 -3.63 15.39 0.90
C PHE A 73 -4.53 16.37 1.65
N GLU A 74 -5.04 16.00 2.84
CA GLU A 74 -5.85 16.90 3.66
C GLU A 74 -4.96 17.93 4.39
N ALA A 75 -3.69 17.61 4.58
CA ALA A 75 -2.73 18.44 5.29
C ALA A 75 -1.89 19.35 4.38
N ALA A 76 -2.07 19.27 3.06
CA ALA A 76 -1.21 19.94 2.10
C ALA A 76 -1.94 21.05 1.34
N ASP A 77 -1.33 22.23 1.32
CA ASP A 77 -1.81 23.41 0.56
C ASP A 77 -1.25 23.46 -0.89
N GLY A 78 -0.44 22.48 -1.29
CA GLY A 78 0.25 22.47 -2.58
C GLY A 78 -0.66 22.07 -3.75
N GLN A 79 -0.45 22.70 -4.92
CA GLN A 79 -1.13 22.34 -6.18
C GLN A 79 -0.31 21.43 -7.07
N ASN A 80 0.97 21.24 -6.76
CA ASN A 80 1.90 20.41 -7.51
C ASN A 80 2.22 19.15 -6.73
N TYR A 81 2.45 18.07 -7.48
CA TYR A 81 2.72 16.74 -6.96
C TYR A 81 4.13 16.30 -7.32
N ASP A 82 4.76 15.57 -6.42
CA ASP A 82 6.00 14.85 -6.69
C ASP A 82 5.70 13.36 -6.73
N GLN A 83 6.30 12.63 -7.65
CA GLN A 83 6.00 11.21 -7.83
C GLN A 83 7.28 10.40 -8.01
N ILE A 84 7.33 9.23 -7.33
CA ILE A 84 8.42 8.29 -7.52
C ILE A 84 8.16 7.46 -8.78
N LEU A 85 9.14 7.44 -9.68
CA LEU A 85 9.14 6.65 -10.91
C LEU A 85 10.17 5.53 -10.82
N LEU A 86 9.83 4.35 -11.33
CA LEU A 86 10.76 3.23 -11.46
C LEU A 86 11.10 3.01 -12.93
N TYR A 87 12.38 3.21 -13.29
CA TYR A 87 12.87 2.97 -14.63
C TYR A 87 14.23 2.27 -14.57
N ASN A 88 14.43 1.21 -15.36
CA ASN A 88 15.64 0.39 -15.39
C ASN A 88 16.14 -0.05 -14.01
N ASN A 89 15.25 -0.47 -13.13
CA ASN A 89 15.53 -0.91 -11.76
C ASN A 89 16.17 0.17 -10.87
N GLN A 90 15.97 1.44 -11.22
CA GLN A 90 16.38 2.61 -10.45
C GLN A 90 15.17 3.52 -10.21
N TYR A 91 15.10 4.12 -9.03
CA TYR A 91 14.04 5.04 -8.65
C TYR A 91 14.46 6.48 -8.94
N TYR A 92 13.51 7.26 -9.41
CA TYR A 92 13.66 8.67 -9.74
C TYR A 92 12.52 9.46 -9.13
N MET A 93 12.78 10.71 -8.76
CA MET A 93 11.76 11.67 -8.36
C MET A 93 11.40 12.54 -9.55
N ALA A 94 10.13 12.59 -9.89
CA ALA A 94 9.54 13.57 -10.80
C ALA A 94 8.88 14.65 -9.95
N GLU A 95 9.28 15.88 -10.13
CA GLU A 95 8.89 17.00 -9.29
C GLU A 95 7.95 17.95 -10.04
N ASN A 96 7.12 18.68 -9.31
CA ASN A 96 6.22 19.72 -9.84
C ASN A 96 5.21 19.24 -10.90
N LEU A 97 4.66 18.06 -10.74
CA LEU A 97 3.68 17.47 -11.64
C LEU A 97 2.27 18.02 -11.37
N SER A 98 1.47 18.14 -12.41
CA SER A 98 0.01 18.23 -12.29
C SER A 98 -0.60 16.85 -12.00
N SER A 99 -1.83 16.83 -11.52
CA SER A 99 -2.57 15.57 -11.30
C SER A 99 -2.70 14.73 -12.57
N GLU A 100 -2.91 15.38 -13.72
CA GLU A 100 -3.01 14.68 -15.02
C GLU A 100 -1.68 14.07 -15.45
N GLU A 101 -0.56 14.75 -15.18
CA GLU A 101 0.79 14.22 -15.48
C GLU A 101 1.16 13.04 -14.57
N CYS A 102 0.78 13.07 -13.30
CA CYS A 102 0.95 11.93 -12.40
C CYS A 102 0.24 10.67 -12.92
N ASP A 103 -1.01 10.81 -13.35
CA ASP A 103 -1.78 9.70 -13.90
C ASP A 103 -1.22 9.23 -15.26
N ALA A 104 -0.75 10.15 -16.09
CA ALA A 104 -0.10 9.83 -17.35
C ALA A 104 1.21 9.05 -17.14
N LEU A 105 2.06 9.46 -16.21
CA LEU A 105 3.32 8.81 -15.90
C LEU A 105 3.14 7.43 -15.26
N LYS A 106 2.10 7.26 -14.44
CA LYS A 106 1.74 5.96 -13.87
C LYS A 106 1.42 4.91 -14.93
N ASN A 107 0.81 5.34 -16.03
CA ASN A 107 0.38 4.46 -17.12
C ASN A 107 1.29 4.55 -18.36
N ALA A 108 2.41 5.26 -18.26
CA ALA A 108 3.31 5.50 -19.37
C ALA A 108 4.04 4.23 -19.81
N ASP A 109 4.29 4.13 -21.11
CA ASP A 109 5.15 3.10 -21.66
C ASP A 109 6.64 3.38 -21.37
N ALA A 110 7.48 2.36 -21.57
CA ALA A 110 8.91 2.44 -21.27
C ALA A 110 9.63 3.54 -22.08
N ALA A 111 9.14 3.88 -23.29
CA ALA A 111 9.75 4.92 -24.14
C ALA A 111 9.44 6.31 -23.56
N THR A 112 8.21 6.56 -23.16
CA THR A 112 7.77 7.81 -22.53
C THR A 112 8.47 8.01 -21.19
N LEU A 113 8.54 6.98 -20.33
CA LEU A 113 9.28 7.02 -19.08
C LEU A 113 10.77 7.31 -19.29
N SER A 114 11.39 6.67 -20.28
CA SER A 114 12.79 6.93 -20.64
C SER A 114 13.06 8.39 -21.01
N SER A 115 12.19 8.95 -21.84
CA SER A 115 12.34 10.34 -22.28
C SER A 115 12.16 11.32 -21.11
N TYR A 116 11.18 11.07 -20.26
CA TYR A 116 10.90 11.91 -19.09
C TYR A 116 12.03 11.85 -18.07
N VAL A 117 12.47 10.63 -17.71
CA VAL A 117 13.56 10.41 -16.74
C VAL A 117 14.85 11.11 -17.18
N ASN A 118 15.20 11.06 -18.48
CA ASN A 118 16.40 11.70 -18.99
C ASN A 118 16.33 13.24 -19.04
N GLN A 119 15.14 13.83 -19.00
CA GLN A 119 14.96 15.27 -19.16
C GLN A 119 14.63 15.98 -17.86
N SER A 120 13.86 15.36 -16.98
CA SER A 120 13.19 16.08 -15.89
C SER A 120 13.17 15.36 -14.53
N ALA A 121 13.70 14.13 -14.42
CA ALA A 121 13.65 13.39 -13.17
C ALA A 121 14.99 13.30 -12.47
N THR A 122 14.99 13.39 -11.15
CA THR A 122 16.16 13.32 -10.29
C THR A 122 16.36 11.89 -9.76
N PRO A 123 17.54 11.25 -9.91
CA PRO A 123 17.77 9.92 -9.37
C PRO A 123 17.72 9.94 -7.84
N LEU A 124 16.91 9.06 -7.25
CA LEU A 124 16.80 8.89 -5.80
C LEU A 124 17.97 8.05 -5.26
N THR A 125 18.54 8.50 -4.16
CA THR A 125 19.49 7.71 -3.40
C THR A 125 18.76 6.63 -2.57
N ARG A 126 19.53 5.67 -2.03
CA ARG A 126 18.96 4.64 -1.15
C ARG A 126 18.43 5.21 0.16
N ASP A 127 19.03 6.26 0.66
CA ASP A 127 18.63 6.91 1.91
C ASP A 127 17.35 7.71 1.70
N ASP A 128 17.25 8.50 0.62
CA ASP A 128 16.03 9.21 0.25
C ASP A 128 14.85 8.24 0.08
N LEU A 129 15.07 7.14 -0.63
CA LEU A 129 14.04 6.13 -0.84
C LEU A 129 13.59 5.46 0.46
N LYS A 130 14.51 5.22 1.39
CA LYS A 130 14.21 4.65 2.70
C LYS A 130 13.36 5.59 3.53
N ASP A 131 13.68 6.88 3.53
CA ASP A 131 12.95 7.89 4.29
C ASP A 131 11.56 8.12 3.69
N LEU A 132 11.45 8.31 2.39
CA LEU A 132 10.19 8.47 1.67
C LEU A 132 9.27 7.24 1.82
N ARG A 133 9.82 6.03 1.81
CA ARG A 133 9.08 4.77 1.91
C ARG A 133 9.01 4.18 3.32
N HIS A 134 9.41 4.93 4.34
CA HIS A 134 9.34 4.44 5.73
C HIS A 134 7.93 4.01 6.13
N TYR A 135 6.91 4.74 5.69
CA TYR A 135 5.51 4.40 5.93
C TYR A 135 5.11 3.09 5.26
N ASP A 136 5.58 2.85 4.03
CA ASP A 136 5.30 1.61 3.28
C ASP A 136 5.89 0.39 4.00
N PHE A 137 7.12 0.49 4.51
CA PHE A 137 7.74 -0.58 5.29
C PHE A 137 6.99 -0.91 6.57
N ALA A 138 6.53 0.12 7.30
CA ALA A 138 5.71 -0.07 8.49
C ALA A 138 4.36 -0.74 8.16
N GLY A 139 3.74 -0.37 7.03
CA GLY A 139 2.52 -0.97 6.51
C GLY A 139 2.70 -2.44 6.13
N ILE A 140 3.75 -2.76 5.41
CA ILE A 140 4.10 -4.16 5.06
C ILE A 140 4.29 -5.00 6.32
N LEU A 141 5.01 -4.49 7.32
CA LEU A 141 5.22 -5.20 8.58
C LEU A 141 3.91 -5.44 9.34
N LYS A 142 3.00 -4.45 9.35
CA LYS A 142 1.65 -4.58 9.91
C LYS A 142 0.84 -5.65 9.19
N ALA A 143 0.82 -5.63 7.86
CA ALA A 143 0.10 -6.60 7.05
C ALA A 143 0.65 -8.02 7.26
N ALA A 144 1.98 -8.18 7.33
CA ALA A 144 2.63 -9.46 7.62
C ALA A 144 2.27 -9.98 9.02
N ALA A 145 2.27 -9.11 10.04
CA ALA A 145 1.86 -9.49 11.39
C ALA A 145 0.38 -9.92 11.45
N LEU A 146 -0.50 -9.18 10.77
CA LEU A 146 -1.91 -9.53 10.68
C LEU A 146 -2.11 -10.88 9.97
N TYR A 147 -1.39 -11.10 8.87
CA TYR A 147 -1.46 -12.36 8.12
C TYR A 147 -1.00 -13.57 8.95
N LEU A 148 0.01 -13.40 9.82
CA LEU A 148 0.49 -14.45 10.73
C LEU A 148 -0.48 -14.74 11.87
N LEU A 149 -1.33 -13.78 12.23
CA LEU A 149 -2.35 -13.94 13.27
C LEU A 149 -3.65 -14.58 12.75
N LEU A 150 -3.90 -14.50 11.44
CA LEU A 150 -5.04 -15.10 10.75
C LEU A 150 -4.77 -16.56 10.35
#